data_b7d9b850325b3abe196a922941bc99ab
#
_entry.id   b7d9b850325b3abe196a922941bc99ab
#
_cell.length_a   1.000
_cell.length_b   1.000
_cell.length_c   1.000
_cell.angle_alpha   90.00
_cell.angle_beta   90.00
_cell.angle_gamma   90.00
#
_symmetry.space_group_name_H-M   'P 1'
#
loop_
_entity.id
_entity.type
_entity.pdbx_description
1 polymer ?
#
loop_
_entity_poly.entity_id
_entity_poly.type
_entity_poly.pdbx_seq_one_letter_code
_entity_poly.pdbx_strand_id
1 'polypeptide(L)'
;MENVKKIINVVIYYEFVIFDNAICEYIKKKVEPGTLSVRSCSRHLDLIKKIKKGEVDIIFTDYTLFYKNCTTSEQLFFQNLCVKNNVKILVFLQTKNKVIVKQVINRKFDALIGTQDEFGEFQKAIHHLISENTQPFISKSIHKMLCEFPDTRGKNSLTSKEWEVFFLVTQGYSLSDIAAKKNRAISTIATQKQNVMKKLDIKTNAELLKYAYMNGML
;
A
#
# COMPACT_ATOMS: atom_id res chain seq x y z
N MET A 1 -26.57 28.74 -12.58
CA MET A 1 -26.43 27.27 -12.55
C MET A 1 -25.59 26.96 -11.30
N GLU A 2 -26.21 26.49 -10.23
CA GLU A 2 -25.50 26.07 -9.03
C GLU A 2 -24.60 24.89 -9.38
N ASN A 3 -23.29 25.06 -9.19
CA ASN A 3 -22.34 23.95 -9.27
C ASN A 3 -22.68 22.95 -8.15
N VAL A 4 -23.44 21.93 -8.42
CA VAL A 4 -23.65 20.81 -7.51
C VAL A 4 -22.28 20.20 -7.22
N LYS A 5 -21.73 20.55 -6.05
CA LYS A 5 -20.41 20.04 -5.60
C LYS A 5 -20.50 18.52 -5.54
N LYS A 6 -19.86 17.82 -6.47
CA LYS A 6 -19.88 16.35 -6.53
C LYS A 6 -19.34 15.80 -5.21
N ILE A 7 -20.13 14.99 -4.52
CA ILE A 7 -19.68 14.29 -3.30
C ILE A 7 -18.65 13.23 -3.71
N ILE A 8 -17.46 13.27 -3.11
CA ILE A 8 -16.38 12.30 -3.36
C ILE A 8 -16.54 11.11 -2.43
N ASN A 9 -16.64 9.92 -2.99
CA ASN A 9 -16.80 8.68 -2.24
C ASN A 9 -15.42 8.10 -1.87
N VAL A 10 -15.04 8.22 -0.61
CA VAL A 10 -13.81 7.65 -0.05
C VAL A 10 -14.12 6.34 0.64
N VAL A 11 -13.50 5.26 0.21
CA VAL A 11 -13.60 3.96 0.88
C VAL A 11 -12.31 3.68 1.62
N ILE A 12 -12.43 3.51 2.94
CA ILE A 12 -11.35 3.07 3.80
C ILE A 12 -11.31 1.55 3.75
N TYR A 13 -10.18 1.01 3.34
CA TYR A 13 -9.96 -0.41 3.18
C TYR A 13 -8.76 -0.86 4.03
N TYR A 14 -9.05 -1.35 5.23
CA TYR A 14 -8.08 -1.86 6.20
C TYR A 14 -8.49 -3.24 6.72
N GLU A 15 -7.52 -3.98 7.26
CA GLU A 15 -7.76 -5.31 7.83
C GLU A 15 -8.50 -5.25 9.19
N PHE A 16 -8.36 -4.14 9.92
CA PHE A 16 -8.90 -3.99 11.26
C PHE A 16 -10.08 -3.01 11.30
N VAL A 17 -11.30 -3.54 11.39
CA VAL A 17 -12.57 -2.78 11.37
C VAL A 17 -12.64 -1.68 12.44
N ILE A 18 -12.01 -1.86 13.61
CA ILE A 18 -12.01 -0.85 14.68
C ILE A 18 -11.27 0.42 14.22
N PHE A 19 -10.12 0.25 13.55
CA PHE A 19 -9.37 1.39 13.03
C PHE A 19 -10.11 2.07 11.87
N ASP A 20 -10.79 1.31 11.03
CA ASP A 20 -11.61 1.83 9.94
C ASP A 20 -12.68 2.80 10.46
N ASN A 21 -13.43 2.38 11.48
CA ASN A 21 -14.48 3.22 12.05
C ASN A 21 -13.91 4.49 12.71
N ALA A 22 -12.82 4.36 13.45
CA ALA A 22 -12.16 5.51 14.09
C ALA A 22 -11.64 6.52 13.05
N ILE A 23 -11.01 6.03 11.98
CA ILE A 23 -10.52 6.88 10.88
C ILE A 23 -11.69 7.52 10.13
N CYS A 24 -12.76 6.76 9.84
CA CYS A 24 -13.96 7.29 9.20
C CYS A 24 -14.56 8.45 10.02
N GLU A 25 -14.78 8.24 11.31
CA GLU A 25 -15.35 9.27 12.18
C GLU A 25 -14.40 10.49 12.33
N TYR A 26 -13.10 10.24 12.43
CA TYR A 26 -12.12 11.32 12.49
C TYR A 26 -12.13 12.17 11.21
N ILE A 27 -12.14 11.54 10.05
CA ILE A 27 -12.18 12.24 8.75
C ILE A 27 -13.48 13.04 8.61
N LYS A 28 -14.64 12.41 8.93
CA LYS A 28 -15.95 13.09 8.87
C LYS A 28 -16.01 14.36 9.73
N LYS A 29 -15.40 14.32 10.93
CA LYS A 29 -15.35 15.49 11.83
C LYS A 29 -14.46 16.63 11.35
N LYS A 30 -13.47 16.31 10.53
CA LYS A 30 -12.44 17.29 10.08
C LYS A 30 -12.66 17.84 8.67
N VAL A 31 -13.54 17.22 7.91
CA VAL A 31 -13.87 17.62 6.55
C VAL A 31 -15.21 18.32 6.53
N GLU A 32 -15.36 19.35 5.69
CA GLU A 32 -16.63 20.06 5.53
C GLU A 32 -17.77 19.12 5.16
N PRO A 33 -18.94 19.22 5.83
CA PRO A 33 -20.11 18.41 5.50
C PRO A 33 -20.47 18.52 4.01
N GLY A 34 -20.79 17.38 3.38
CA GLY A 34 -21.19 17.33 1.97
C GLY A 34 -20.03 17.30 0.97
N THR A 35 -18.77 17.35 1.42
CA THR A 35 -17.60 17.27 0.52
C THR A 35 -17.17 15.82 0.28
N LEU A 36 -17.10 15.02 1.33
CA LEU A 36 -16.71 13.62 1.27
C LEU A 36 -17.79 12.70 1.85
N SER A 37 -18.03 11.57 1.18
CA SER A 37 -18.74 10.42 1.72
C SER A 37 -17.73 9.36 2.10
N VAL A 38 -17.49 9.16 3.41
CA VAL A 38 -16.46 8.23 3.90
C VAL A 38 -17.11 6.97 4.45
N ARG A 39 -16.72 5.81 3.95
CA ARG A 39 -17.24 4.49 4.34
C ARG A 39 -16.11 3.49 4.52
N SER A 40 -16.26 2.51 5.40
CA SER A 40 -15.32 1.40 5.54
C SER A 40 -15.71 0.20 4.66
N CYS A 41 -14.73 -0.61 4.30
CA CYS A 41 -14.90 -1.87 3.60
C CYS A 41 -13.78 -2.83 4.03
N SER A 42 -14.12 -3.96 4.65
CA SER A 42 -13.13 -4.93 5.15
C SER A 42 -12.90 -6.13 4.22
N ARG A 43 -13.83 -6.38 3.27
CA ARG A 43 -13.73 -7.53 2.37
C ARG A 43 -13.35 -7.12 0.96
N HIS A 44 -12.29 -7.74 0.42
CA HIS A 44 -11.79 -7.44 -0.94
C HIS A 44 -12.85 -7.61 -2.04
N LEU A 45 -13.66 -8.66 -1.97
CA LEU A 45 -14.72 -8.89 -2.95
C LEU A 45 -15.79 -7.80 -2.95
N ASP A 46 -16.12 -7.24 -1.78
CA ASP A 46 -17.10 -6.16 -1.67
C ASP A 46 -16.51 -4.84 -2.20
N LEU A 47 -15.22 -4.59 -1.96
CA LEU A 47 -14.52 -3.46 -2.55
C LEU A 47 -14.55 -3.52 -4.08
N ILE A 48 -14.24 -4.69 -4.68
CA ILE A 48 -14.33 -4.89 -6.12
C ILE A 48 -15.73 -4.62 -6.66
N LYS A 49 -16.79 -5.10 -5.95
CA LYS A 49 -18.18 -4.84 -6.35
C LYS A 49 -18.52 -3.35 -6.34
N LYS A 50 -18.09 -2.63 -5.28
CA LYS A 50 -18.30 -1.17 -5.16
C LYS A 50 -17.58 -0.40 -6.27
N ILE A 51 -16.33 -0.75 -6.59
CA ILE A 51 -15.59 -0.14 -7.69
C ILE A 51 -16.36 -0.33 -9.02
N LYS A 52 -16.80 -1.56 -9.32
CA LYS A 52 -17.54 -1.86 -10.55
C LYS A 52 -18.88 -1.12 -10.67
N LYS A 53 -19.50 -0.76 -9.53
CA LYS A 53 -20.75 0.03 -9.48
C LYS A 53 -20.52 1.54 -9.55
N GLY A 54 -19.27 2.02 -9.56
CA GLY A 54 -18.96 3.44 -9.55
C GLY A 54 -19.24 4.11 -8.18
N GLU A 55 -19.24 3.35 -7.09
CA GLU A 55 -19.50 3.81 -5.73
C GLU A 55 -18.22 4.24 -4.99
N VAL A 56 -17.07 4.29 -5.68
CA VAL A 56 -15.74 4.59 -5.11
C VAL A 56 -15.00 5.54 -6.02
N ASP A 57 -14.61 6.68 -5.49
CA ASP A 57 -13.72 7.63 -6.17
C ASP A 57 -12.28 7.51 -5.64
N ILE A 58 -12.12 7.32 -4.32
CA ILE A 58 -10.81 7.18 -3.67
C ILE A 58 -10.81 5.98 -2.72
N ILE A 59 -9.76 5.17 -2.78
CA ILE A 59 -9.47 4.12 -1.80
C ILE A 59 -8.37 4.65 -0.88
N PHE A 60 -8.64 4.66 0.43
CA PHE A 60 -7.65 4.91 1.46
C PHE A 60 -7.27 3.60 2.13
N THR A 61 -6.01 3.20 2.06
CA THR A 61 -5.55 1.90 2.55
C THR A 61 -4.12 1.99 3.06
N ASP A 62 -3.65 0.96 3.77
CA ASP A 62 -2.24 0.78 4.04
C ASP A 62 -1.55 -0.04 2.93
N TYR A 63 -0.24 -0.02 2.92
CA TYR A 63 0.53 -0.73 1.90
C TYR A 63 0.54 -2.26 2.11
N THR A 64 0.26 -2.74 3.33
CA THR A 64 0.36 -4.17 3.68
C THR A 64 -0.74 -5.00 3.03
N LEU A 65 -1.91 -4.42 2.83
CA LEU A 65 -3.05 -5.09 2.20
C LEU A 65 -2.75 -5.58 0.78
N PHE A 66 -1.96 -4.84 0.03
CA PHE A 66 -1.57 -5.24 -1.32
C PHE A 66 -0.54 -6.38 -1.33
N TYR A 67 0.14 -6.63 -0.20
CA TYR A 67 1.17 -7.65 -0.11
C TYR A 67 0.72 -8.93 0.59
N LYS A 68 -0.18 -8.81 1.57
CA LYS A 68 -0.53 -9.93 2.44
C LYS A 68 -1.33 -11.04 1.74
N ASN A 69 -2.24 -10.71 0.84
CA ASN A 69 -3.23 -11.67 0.36
C ASN A 69 -3.37 -11.79 -1.16
N CYS A 70 -2.57 -11.07 -1.95
CA CYS A 70 -2.74 -11.03 -3.40
C CYS A 70 -1.52 -11.60 -4.14
N THR A 71 -1.77 -12.45 -5.11
CA THR A 71 -0.77 -12.81 -6.11
C THR A 71 -0.45 -11.59 -6.98
N THR A 72 0.68 -11.60 -7.68
CA THR A 72 1.04 -10.52 -8.63
C THR A 72 -0.06 -10.29 -9.66
N SER A 73 -0.74 -11.37 -10.11
CA SER A 73 -1.84 -11.28 -11.07
C SER A 73 -3.06 -10.59 -10.47
N GLU A 74 -3.41 -10.88 -9.22
CA GLU A 74 -4.52 -10.23 -8.51
C GLU A 74 -4.24 -8.75 -8.25
N GLN A 75 -3.00 -8.40 -7.89
CA GLN A 75 -2.59 -7.01 -7.72
C GLN A 75 -2.72 -6.23 -9.02
N LEU A 76 -2.23 -6.79 -10.13
CA LEU A 76 -2.33 -6.17 -11.45
C LEU A 76 -3.79 -6.03 -11.90
N PHE A 77 -4.61 -7.06 -11.67
CA PHE A 77 -6.05 -7.01 -11.92
C PHE A 77 -6.72 -5.88 -11.13
N PHE A 78 -6.43 -5.76 -9.84
CA PHE A 78 -7.00 -4.72 -8.98
C PHE A 78 -6.57 -3.31 -9.43
N GLN A 79 -5.27 -3.12 -9.74
CA GLN A 79 -4.77 -1.84 -10.26
C GLN A 79 -5.45 -1.48 -11.59
N ASN A 80 -5.56 -2.42 -12.52
CA ASN A 80 -6.24 -2.20 -13.80
C ASN A 80 -7.73 -1.87 -13.60
N LEU A 81 -8.38 -2.51 -12.62
CA LEU A 81 -9.77 -2.21 -12.28
C LEU A 81 -9.92 -0.78 -11.76
N CYS A 82 -9.01 -0.32 -10.87
CA CYS A 82 -9.00 1.05 -10.37
C CYS A 82 -8.80 2.06 -11.51
N VAL A 83 -7.79 1.84 -12.36
CA VAL A 83 -7.54 2.71 -13.52
C VAL A 83 -8.75 2.78 -14.45
N LYS A 84 -9.35 1.63 -14.81
CA LYS A 84 -10.53 1.57 -15.69
C LYS A 84 -11.73 2.34 -15.14
N ASN A 85 -11.89 2.39 -13.82
CA ASN A 85 -13.02 3.06 -13.16
C ASN A 85 -12.65 4.45 -12.62
N ASN A 86 -11.47 4.98 -12.96
CA ASN A 86 -10.93 6.26 -12.47
C ASN A 86 -10.88 6.36 -10.94
N VAL A 87 -10.62 5.24 -10.26
CA VAL A 87 -10.48 5.17 -8.81
C VAL A 87 -9.04 5.46 -8.42
N LYS A 88 -8.83 6.43 -7.54
CA LYS A 88 -7.52 6.82 -7.03
C LYS A 88 -7.17 6.07 -5.76
N ILE A 89 -5.88 5.77 -5.55
CA ILE A 89 -5.39 5.01 -4.40
C ILE A 89 -4.49 5.90 -3.55
N LEU A 90 -4.95 6.21 -2.33
CA LEU A 90 -4.17 6.87 -1.29
C LEU A 90 -3.67 5.82 -0.30
N VAL A 91 -2.36 5.74 -0.15
CA VAL A 91 -1.70 4.77 0.73
C VAL A 91 -1.15 5.45 1.98
N PHE A 92 -1.50 4.91 3.13
CA PHE A 92 -0.93 5.28 4.42
C PHE A 92 0.26 4.38 4.76
N LEU A 93 1.44 4.96 4.87
CA LEU A 93 2.67 4.24 5.16
C LEU A 93 2.97 4.25 6.65
N GLN A 94 2.76 3.10 7.29
CA GLN A 94 3.06 2.88 8.71
C GLN A 94 4.52 2.45 8.95
N THR A 95 5.43 2.78 8.04
CA THR A 95 6.82 2.35 8.14
C THR A 95 7.79 3.52 8.02
N LYS A 96 8.88 3.43 8.78
CA LYS A 96 10.05 4.29 8.61
C LYS A 96 11.12 3.66 7.71
N ASN A 97 10.84 2.47 7.18
CA ASN A 97 11.77 1.76 6.32
C ASN A 97 11.77 2.32 4.90
N LYS A 98 12.86 2.96 4.53
CA LYS A 98 13.04 3.60 3.22
C LYS A 98 12.94 2.64 2.04
N VAL A 99 13.34 1.39 2.23
CA VAL A 99 13.29 0.39 1.16
C VAL A 99 11.83 0.10 0.82
N ILE A 100 10.96 -0.02 1.83
CA ILE A 100 9.51 -0.18 1.63
C ILE A 100 8.93 1.07 0.98
N VAL A 101 9.28 2.26 1.48
CA VAL A 101 8.80 3.53 0.92
C VAL A 101 9.14 3.62 -0.56
N LYS A 102 10.40 3.36 -0.95
CA LYS A 102 10.83 3.36 -2.36
C LYS A 102 10.05 2.34 -3.21
N GLN A 103 9.77 1.16 -2.67
CA GLN A 103 9.00 0.14 -3.39
C GLN A 103 7.55 0.52 -3.59
N VAL A 104 6.92 1.13 -2.58
CA VAL A 104 5.56 1.61 -2.68
C VAL A 104 5.48 2.72 -3.74
N ILE A 105 6.43 3.66 -3.75
CA ILE A 105 6.52 4.71 -4.78
C ILE A 105 6.64 4.10 -6.19
N ASN A 106 7.49 3.09 -6.36
CA ASN A 106 7.67 2.42 -7.65
C ASN A 106 6.40 1.67 -8.13
N ARG A 107 5.43 1.43 -7.27
CA ARG A 107 4.15 0.80 -7.62
C ARG A 107 3.07 1.75 -8.14
N LYS A 108 3.40 3.03 -8.33
CA LYS A 108 2.51 4.04 -8.94
C LYS A 108 1.16 4.20 -8.25
N PHE A 109 1.16 4.38 -6.92
CA PHE A 109 -0.01 4.86 -6.21
C PHE A 109 -0.22 6.36 -6.48
N ASP A 110 -1.47 6.83 -6.35
CA ASP A 110 -1.81 8.22 -6.64
C ASP A 110 -1.44 9.18 -5.51
N ALA A 111 -1.45 8.71 -4.25
CA ALA A 111 -0.99 9.49 -3.11
C ALA A 111 -0.36 8.63 -2.01
N LEU A 112 0.65 9.17 -1.33
CA LEU A 112 1.36 8.53 -0.22
C LEU A 112 1.45 9.51 0.95
N ILE A 113 0.97 9.09 2.12
CA ILE A 113 1.10 9.81 3.39
C ILE A 113 1.72 8.91 4.46
N GLY A 114 2.40 9.49 5.43
CA GLY A 114 3.13 8.76 6.47
C GLY A 114 2.56 8.99 7.87
N THR A 115 3.03 8.19 8.83
CA THR A 115 2.60 8.26 10.25
C THR A 115 2.99 9.56 10.97
N GLN A 116 3.90 10.34 10.42
CA GLN A 116 4.33 11.62 11.01
C GLN A 116 3.65 12.82 10.38
N ASP A 117 2.76 12.57 9.41
CA ASP A 117 2.02 13.65 8.78
C ASP A 117 0.82 14.08 9.62
N GLU A 118 0.62 15.39 9.68
CA GLU A 118 -0.58 15.98 10.27
C GLU A 118 -1.79 15.82 9.34
N PHE A 119 -3.00 15.97 9.87
CA PHE A 119 -4.22 15.86 9.09
C PHE A 119 -4.26 16.82 7.88
N GLY A 120 -3.58 17.96 7.96
CA GLY A 120 -3.44 18.89 6.84
C GLY A 120 -2.78 18.27 5.60
N GLU A 121 -1.86 17.32 5.76
CA GLU A 121 -1.27 16.59 4.62
C GLU A 121 -2.27 15.61 4.00
N PHE A 122 -3.14 14.97 4.81
CA PHE A 122 -4.25 14.17 4.29
C PHE A 122 -5.22 15.02 3.47
N GLN A 123 -5.59 16.22 3.96
CA GLN A 123 -6.47 17.14 3.21
C GLN A 123 -5.84 17.56 1.87
N LYS A 124 -4.54 17.86 1.86
CA LYS A 124 -3.80 18.17 0.62
C LYS A 124 -3.77 16.99 -0.34
N ALA A 125 -3.56 15.77 0.18
CA ALA A 125 -3.59 14.55 -0.63
C ALA A 125 -4.95 14.35 -1.30
N ILE A 126 -6.05 14.47 -0.54
CA ILE A 126 -7.42 14.40 -1.08
C ILE A 126 -7.66 15.49 -2.13
N HIS A 127 -7.29 16.74 -1.85
CA HIS A 127 -7.43 17.83 -2.80
C HIS A 127 -6.63 17.59 -4.08
N HIS A 128 -5.41 17.06 -3.96
CA HIS A 128 -4.57 16.69 -5.08
C HIS A 128 -5.18 15.58 -5.95
N LEU A 129 -5.79 14.56 -5.32
CA LEU A 129 -6.44 13.45 -6.03
C LEU A 129 -7.71 13.86 -6.78
N ILE A 130 -8.39 14.91 -6.29
CA ILE A 130 -9.60 15.47 -6.91
C ILE A 130 -9.23 16.40 -8.08
N SER A 131 -8.14 17.17 -7.93
CA SER A 131 -7.62 18.00 -9.02
C SER A 131 -6.90 17.09 -10.01
N GLU A 132 -7.28 17.05 -11.26
CA GLU A 132 -6.80 16.17 -12.33
C GLU A 132 -5.26 16.10 -12.53
N ASN A 133 -4.51 16.07 -11.41
CA ASN A 133 -3.07 15.95 -11.40
C ASN A 133 -2.65 14.52 -11.78
N THR A 134 -1.69 14.43 -12.69
CA THR A 134 -1.13 13.14 -13.15
C THR A 134 0.04 12.65 -12.32
N GLN A 135 0.67 13.54 -11.54
CA GLN A 135 1.81 13.18 -10.68
C GLN A 135 1.32 12.68 -9.33
N PRO A 136 1.97 11.67 -8.73
CA PRO A 136 1.59 11.18 -7.42
C PRO A 136 1.85 12.24 -6.34
N PHE A 137 0.94 12.36 -5.38
CA PHE A 137 1.17 13.16 -4.18
C PHE A 137 2.06 12.41 -3.20
N ILE A 138 3.10 13.04 -2.72
CA ILE A 138 3.99 12.49 -1.68
C ILE A 138 4.03 13.50 -0.53
N SER A 139 3.64 13.08 0.67
CA SER A 139 3.59 13.95 1.84
C SER A 139 4.98 14.44 2.28
N LYS A 140 4.98 15.51 3.09
CA LYS A 140 6.23 16.08 3.61
C LYS A 140 7.06 15.09 4.42
N SER A 141 6.43 14.25 5.25
CA SER A 141 7.15 13.27 6.06
C SER A 141 7.84 12.22 5.21
N ILE A 142 7.17 11.76 4.16
CA ILE A 142 7.74 10.81 3.19
C ILE A 142 8.86 11.46 2.39
N HIS A 143 8.65 12.68 1.91
CA HIS A 143 9.69 13.46 1.21
C HIS A 143 10.94 13.65 2.07
N LYS A 144 10.77 14.07 3.31
CA LYS A 144 11.88 14.22 4.27
C LYS A 144 12.65 12.90 4.45
N MET A 145 11.91 11.80 4.64
CA MET A 145 12.50 10.46 4.77
C MET A 145 13.33 10.06 3.54
N LEU A 146 12.90 10.43 2.33
CA LEU A 146 13.63 10.14 1.10
C LEU A 146 14.89 11.01 0.94
N CYS A 147 14.81 12.29 1.33
CA CYS A 147 15.90 13.25 1.18
C CYS A 147 17.04 13.05 2.21
N GLU A 148 16.72 12.61 3.42
CA GLU A 148 17.71 12.44 4.49
C GLU A 148 18.78 11.36 4.20
N PHE A 149 18.65 10.60 3.09
CA PHE A 149 19.64 9.60 2.71
C PHE A 149 19.74 9.50 1.19
N PRO A 150 20.86 9.91 0.62
CA PRO A 150 21.13 9.80 -0.81
C PRO A 150 20.98 8.35 -1.27
N ASP A 151 20.60 8.23 -2.52
CA ASP A 151 20.37 6.96 -3.21
C ASP A 151 21.64 6.10 -3.20
N THR A 152 21.76 5.24 -2.22
CA THR A 152 22.59 4.06 -2.42
C THR A 152 21.85 3.17 -3.41
N ARG A 153 21.93 3.49 -4.70
CA ARG A 153 21.64 2.55 -5.80
C ARG A 153 22.69 1.44 -5.73
N GLY A 154 22.67 0.72 -4.60
CA GLY A 154 23.56 -0.39 -4.37
C GLY A 154 22.94 -1.67 -4.94
N LYS A 155 23.78 -2.57 -5.35
CA LYS A 155 23.54 -3.96 -5.79
C LYS A 155 22.63 -4.78 -4.86
N ASN A 156 22.17 -4.22 -3.74
CA ASN A 156 21.47 -4.90 -2.63
C ASN A 156 19.96 -4.63 -2.55
N SER A 157 19.33 -3.94 -3.51
CA SER A 157 17.87 -3.78 -3.50
C SER A 157 17.16 -5.06 -3.91
N LEU A 158 16.13 -5.47 -3.15
CA LEU A 158 15.30 -6.61 -3.51
C LEU A 158 14.43 -6.25 -4.71
N THR A 159 14.31 -7.19 -5.65
CA THR A 159 13.34 -7.11 -6.75
C THR A 159 11.91 -7.33 -6.21
N SER A 160 10.88 -6.97 -6.99
CA SER A 160 9.48 -7.21 -6.59
C SER A 160 9.21 -8.67 -6.26
N LYS A 161 9.79 -9.62 -7.01
CA LYS A 161 9.64 -11.07 -6.77
C LYS A 161 10.34 -11.52 -5.48
N GLU A 162 11.52 -10.99 -5.20
CA GLU A 162 12.26 -11.27 -3.95
C GLU A 162 11.52 -10.72 -2.75
N TRP A 163 10.89 -9.54 -2.88
CA TRP A 163 10.05 -8.96 -1.84
C TRP A 163 8.81 -9.82 -1.53
N GLU A 164 8.14 -10.32 -2.56
CA GLU A 164 7.01 -11.21 -2.37
C GLU A 164 7.41 -12.45 -1.58
N VAL A 165 8.53 -13.07 -1.94
CA VAL A 165 9.04 -14.23 -1.20
C VAL A 165 9.45 -13.86 0.22
N PHE A 166 10.11 -12.71 0.42
CA PHE A 166 10.45 -12.21 1.75
C PHE A 166 9.19 -12.12 2.63
N PHE A 167 8.15 -11.41 2.16
CA PHE A 167 6.91 -11.26 2.93
C PHE A 167 6.22 -12.59 3.24
N LEU A 168 6.10 -13.49 2.28
CA LEU A 168 5.45 -14.77 2.51
C LEU A 168 6.23 -15.64 3.50
N VAL A 169 7.56 -15.65 3.42
CA VAL A 169 8.42 -16.36 4.38
C VAL A 169 8.27 -15.75 5.79
N THR A 170 8.23 -14.44 5.92
CA THR A 170 8.06 -13.77 7.23
C THR A 170 6.67 -13.97 7.82
N GLN A 171 5.66 -14.27 7.00
CA GLN A 171 4.32 -14.69 7.44
C GLN A 171 4.24 -16.19 7.79
N GLY A 172 5.35 -16.94 7.71
CA GLY A 172 5.40 -18.35 8.09
C GLY A 172 5.04 -19.34 6.98
N TYR A 173 4.84 -18.90 5.74
CA TYR A 173 4.62 -19.83 4.62
C TYR A 173 5.87 -20.65 4.33
N SER A 174 5.70 -21.96 4.09
CA SER A 174 6.77 -22.82 3.61
C SER A 174 7.11 -22.53 2.14
N LEU A 175 8.31 -22.95 1.69
CA LEU A 175 8.69 -22.76 0.29
C LEU A 175 7.75 -23.50 -0.67
N SER A 176 7.20 -24.65 -0.25
CA SER A 176 6.21 -25.41 -1.00
C SER A 176 4.88 -24.66 -1.13
N ASP A 177 4.40 -24.06 -0.04
CA ASP A 177 3.17 -23.26 -0.06
C ASP A 177 3.32 -22.03 -0.97
N ILE A 178 4.48 -21.37 -0.87
CA ILE A 178 4.79 -20.20 -1.73
C ILE A 178 4.85 -20.64 -3.20
N ALA A 179 5.49 -21.77 -3.50
CA ALA A 179 5.61 -22.30 -4.84
C ALA A 179 4.23 -22.63 -5.43
N ALA A 180 3.37 -23.31 -4.67
CA ALA A 180 2.00 -23.61 -5.06
C ALA A 180 1.19 -22.32 -5.27
N LYS A 181 1.23 -21.38 -4.30
CA LYS A 181 0.51 -20.09 -4.38
C LYS A 181 0.93 -19.24 -5.57
N LYS A 182 2.20 -19.32 -5.98
CA LYS A 182 2.79 -18.54 -7.09
C LYS A 182 2.81 -19.29 -8.43
N ASN A 183 2.37 -20.54 -8.45
CA ASN A 183 2.49 -21.43 -9.61
C ASN A 183 3.93 -21.45 -10.17
N ARG A 184 4.90 -21.75 -9.30
CA ARG A 184 6.33 -21.78 -9.60
C ARG A 184 6.98 -23.04 -9.01
N ALA A 185 8.13 -23.43 -9.55
CA ALA A 185 8.92 -24.49 -8.97
C ALA A 185 9.47 -24.09 -7.58
N ILE A 186 9.54 -25.04 -6.65
CA ILE A 186 10.11 -24.82 -5.30
C ILE A 186 11.56 -24.33 -5.40
N SER A 187 12.34 -24.84 -6.35
CA SER A 187 13.71 -24.41 -6.61
C SER A 187 13.80 -22.93 -6.96
N THR A 188 12.83 -22.42 -7.73
CA THR A 188 12.76 -20.99 -8.06
C THR A 188 12.53 -20.13 -6.81
N ILE A 189 11.60 -20.55 -5.95
CA ILE A 189 11.32 -19.84 -4.68
C ILE A 189 12.51 -19.92 -3.73
N ALA A 190 13.18 -21.09 -3.65
CA ALA A 190 14.39 -21.26 -2.85
C ALA A 190 15.52 -20.31 -3.33
N THR A 191 15.75 -20.22 -4.63
CA THR A 191 16.74 -19.28 -5.20
C THR A 191 16.39 -17.82 -4.88
N GLN A 192 15.12 -17.42 -5.00
CA GLN A 192 14.67 -16.06 -4.66
C GLN A 192 14.89 -15.77 -3.17
N LYS A 193 14.58 -16.73 -2.27
CA LYS A 193 14.85 -16.58 -0.84
C LYS A 193 16.34 -16.44 -0.54
N GLN A 194 17.20 -17.24 -1.17
CA GLN A 194 18.65 -17.11 -1.03
C GLN A 194 19.15 -15.75 -1.49
N ASN A 195 18.63 -15.23 -2.60
CA ASN A 195 18.97 -13.89 -3.08
C ASN A 195 18.53 -12.81 -2.10
N VAL A 196 17.34 -12.94 -1.49
CA VAL A 196 16.86 -12.06 -0.42
C VAL A 196 17.87 -12.06 0.74
N MET A 197 18.20 -13.25 1.24
CA MET A 197 19.12 -13.39 2.38
C MET A 197 20.50 -12.79 2.07
N LYS A 198 21.04 -13.05 0.87
CA LYS A 198 22.30 -12.48 0.42
C LYS A 198 22.27 -10.96 0.31
N LYS A 199 21.19 -10.38 -0.26
CA LYS A 199 21.05 -8.94 -0.45
C LYS A 199 20.84 -8.18 0.86
N LEU A 200 20.22 -8.82 1.86
CA LEU A 200 20.00 -8.26 3.19
C LEU A 200 21.12 -8.59 4.17
N ASP A 201 22.15 -9.34 3.74
CA ASP A 201 23.23 -9.87 4.58
C ASP A 201 22.72 -10.66 5.78
N ILE A 202 21.75 -11.55 5.54
CA ILE A 202 21.07 -12.39 6.53
C ILE A 202 21.44 -13.86 6.27
N LYS A 203 21.77 -14.61 7.34
CA LYS A 203 22.22 -16.01 7.23
C LYS A 203 21.15 -17.03 7.63
N THR A 204 20.19 -16.64 8.46
CA THR A 204 19.18 -17.56 9.02
C THR A 204 17.76 -17.02 8.87
N ASN A 205 16.76 -17.93 8.93
CA ASN A 205 15.34 -17.54 8.94
C ASN A 205 15.00 -16.69 10.17
N ALA A 206 15.62 -16.96 11.31
CA ALA A 206 15.40 -16.18 12.53
C ALA A 206 15.87 -14.74 12.35
N GLU A 207 17.02 -14.52 11.71
CA GLU A 207 17.51 -13.19 11.37
C GLU A 207 16.59 -12.50 10.35
N LEU A 208 15.99 -13.25 9.40
CA LEU A 208 15.03 -12.71 8.45
C LEU A 208 13.78 -12.19 9.15
N LEU A 209 13.24 -12.96 10.11
CA LEU A 209 12.10 -12.56 10.94
C LEU A 209 12.44 -11.36 11.82
N LYS A 210 13.64 -11.39 12.47
CA LYS A 210 14.13 -10.27 13.26
C LYS A 210 14.25 -8.99 12.41
N TYR A 211 14.79 -9.11 11.21
CA TYR A 211 14.89 -7.98 10.28
C TYR A 211 13.51 -7.43 9.94
N ALA A 212 12.52 -8.29 9.63
CA ALA A 212 11.17 -7.87 9.34
C ALA A 212 10.54 -7.14 10.54
N TYR A 213 10.66 -7.71 11.74
CA TYR A 213 10.15 -7.11 12.98
C TYR A 213 10.80 -5.75 13.30
N MET A 214 12.12 -5.67 13.27
CA MET A 214 12.86 -4.42 13.58
C MET A 214 12.57 -3.29 12.57
N ASN A 215 12.13 -3.64 11.38
CA ASN A 215 11.77 -2.68 10.33
C ASN A 215 10.27 -2.42 10.22
N GLY A 216 9.46 -2.88 11.19
CA GLY A 216 8.00 -2.65 11.21
C GLY A 216 7.28 -3.27 10.02
N MET A 217 7.71 -4.47 9.60
CA MET A 217 7.13 -5.21 8.48
C MET A 217 6.23 -6.38 8.93
N LEU A 218 6.21 -6.63 10.23
CA LEU A 218 5.37 -7.62 10.92
C LEU A 218 4.49 -6.93 11.95
#